data_2b4362f3c685115abe4b4908be2f1318
#
_entry.id   2b4362f3c685115abe4b4908be2f1318
#
_cell.length_a   1.000
_cell.length_b   1.000
_cell.length_c   1.000
_cell.angle_alpha   90.00
_cell.angle_beta   90.00
_cell.angle_gamma   90.00
#
_symmetry.space_group_name_H-M   'P 1'
#
loop_
_entity.id
_entity.type
_entity.pdbx_description
1 polymer ?
#
loop_
_entity_poly.entity_id
_entity_poly.type
_entity_poly.pdbx_seq_one_letter_code
_entity_poly.pdbx_strand_id
1 'polypeptide(L)'
;MRRRSKVLALFLLVGGLAAAAGAVVFTVRREPEFYTRAGAPADWETRERAARLLTRLNDLKNDVRSKAEWGDTFTVAELNTFFAENMSCRDGLGATLPHNLHAPRVAVDGDRVRIGFRYGEGFWASVVWVELRVWLVKDEVNLAAVEVCDLRAGRFPLGTQTILDAVAEAARGWNIEVTWYRNEGNPVGLFRFFADQPGDPPTQVLTLEAANEKITIAGRSNLNPPPRPE
;
A
#
# COMPACT_ATOMS: atom_id res chain seq x y z
N MET A 1 49.80 -22.72 -24.75
CA MET A 1 48.35 -23.07 -24.66
C MET A 1 47.62 -22.55 -23.40
N ARG A 2 48.18 -22.64 -22.20
CA ARG A 2 47.55 -22.15 -20.91
C ARG A 2 47.07 -20.67 -20.87
N ARG A 3 47.71 -19.76 -21.59
CA ARG A 3 47.39 -18.32 -21.55
C ARG A 3 46.11 -17.96 -22.32
N ARG A 4 45.88 -18.63 -23.46
CA ARG A 4 44.68 -18.44 -24.30
C ARG A 4 43.42 -18.97 -23.62
N SER A 5 43.50 -20.07 -22.86
CA SER A 5 42.35 -20.62 -22.13
C SER A 5 41.93 -19.72 -20.93
N LYS A 6 42.89 -19.06 -20.27
CA LYS A 6 42.58 -18.09 -19.20
C LYS A 6 41.92 -16.81 -19.71
N VAL A 7 42.35 -16.33 -20.89
CA VAL A 7 41.71 -15.17 -21.55
C VAL A 7 40.29 -15.51 -21.98
N LEU A 8 40.06 -16.70 -22.57
CA LEU A 8 38.73 -17.15 -22.94
C LEU A 8 37.80 -17.31 -21.71
N ALA A 9 38.32 -17.89 -20.63
CA ALA A 9 37.57 -18.03 -19.37
C ALA A 9 37.19 -16.67 -18.76
N LEU A 10 38.09 -15.66 -18.83
CA LEU A 10 37.80 -14.32 -18.39
C LEU A 10 36.68 -13.65 -19.23
N PHE A 11 36.73 -13.78 -20.56
CA PHE A 11 35.70 -13.27 -21.46
C PHE A 11 34.34 -13.92 -21.20
N LEU A 12 34.29 -15.24 -20.96
CA LEU A 12 33.06 -15.96 -20.62
C LEU A 12 32.51 -15.50 -19.24
N LEU A 13 33.38 -15.27 -18.24
CA LEU A 13 32.99 -14.77 -16.94
C LEU A 13 32.41 -13.35 -17.03
N VAL A 14 33.11 -12.43 -17.70
CA VAL A 14 32.66 -11.04 -17.88
C VAL A 14 31.37 -10.99 -18.70
N GLY A 15 31.27 -11.77 -19.78
CA GLY A 15 30.07 -11.87 -20.59
C GLY A 15 28.89 -12.45 -19.82
N GLY A 16 29.13 -13.48 -19.01
CA GLY A 16 28.12 -14.06 -18.11
C GLY A 16 27.63 -13.08 -17.04
N LEU A 17 28.54 -12.33 -16.42
CA LEU A 17 28.19 -11.29 -15.44
C LEU A 17 27.38 -10.14 -16.08
N ALA A 18 27.80 -9.68 -17.28
CA ALA A 18 27.08 -8.65 -18.01
C ALA A 18 25.66 -9.11 -18.41
N ALA A 19 25.53 -10.37 -18.87
CA ALA A 19 24.23 -10.96 -19.20
C ALA A 19 23.32 -11.10 -17.96
N ALA A 20 23.88 -11.54 -16.82
CA ALA A 20 23.16 -11.64 -15.55
C ALA A 20 22.70 -10.25 -15.06
N ALA A 21 23.57 -9.24 -15.11
CA ALA A 21 23.21 -7.88 -14.77
C ALA A 21 22.11 -7.32 -15.68
N GLY A 22 22.22 -7.55 -16.99
CA GLY A 22 21.19 -7.19 -17.97
C GLY A 22 19.84 -7.85 -17.69
N ALA A 23 19.84 -9.13 -17.32
CA ALA A 23 18.64 -9.88 -16.97
C ALA A 23 17.99 -9.32 -15.70
N VAL A 24 18.77 -8.96 -14.68
CA VAL A 24 18.27 -8.32 -13.46
C VAL A 24 17.63 -6.97 -13.79
N VAL A 25 18.32 -6.10 -14.54
CA VAL A 25 17.79 -4.78 -14.94
C VAL A 25 16.51 -4.95 -15.75
N PHE A 26 16.46 -5.89 -16.69
CA PHE A 26 15.25 -6.18 -17.47
C PHE A 26 14.09 -6.62 -16.58
N THR A 27 14.35 -7.50 -15.61
CA THR A 27 13.35 -8.05 -14.69
C THR A 27 12.81 -6.95 -13.75
N VAL A 28 13.70 -6.10 -13.24
CA VAL A 28 13.33 -4.97 -12.35
C VAL A 28 12.49 -3.93 -13.10
N ARG A 29 12.78 -3.69 -14.38
CA ARG A 29 12.07 -2.68 -15.20
C ARG A 29 10.74 -3.14 -15.77
N ARG A 30 10.47 -4.44 -15.73
CA ARG A 30 9.21 -4.97 -16.28
C ARG A 30 8.05 -4.61 -15.36
N GLU A 31 7.22 -3.66 -15.78
CA GLU A 31 6.05 -3.24 -15.02
C GLU A 31 5.06 -4.40 -14.81
N PRO A 32 4.51 -4.55 -13.60
CA PRO A 32 3.47 -5.53 -13.31
C PRO A 32 2.19 -5.22 -14.08
N GLU A 33 1.48 -6.25 -14.54
CA GLU A 33 0.27 -6.10 -15.35
C GLU A 33 -0.85 -5.34 -14.60
N PHE A 34 -1.02 -5.59 -13.30
CA PHE A 34 -2.00 -4.87 -12.50
C PHE A 34 -1.72 -3.35 -12.50
N TYR A 35 -0.43 -2.97 -12.43
CA TYR A 35 -0.03 -1.58 -12.37
C TYR A 35 -0.30 -0.86 -13.71
N THR A 36 -0.05 -1.52 -14.84
CA THR A 36 -0.37 -0.95 -16.16
C THR A 36 -1.86 -0.85 -16.40
N ARG A 37 -2.65 -1.85 -16.01
CA ARG A 37 -4.13 -1.83 -16.11
C ARG A 37 -4.78 -0.77 -15.23
N ALA A 38 -4.23 -0.51 -14.05
CA ALA A 38 -4.77 0.45 -13.08
C ALA A 38 -4.51 1.92 -13.44
N GLY A 39 -3.90 2.20 -14.60
CA GLY A 39 -3.67 3.57 -15.08
C GLY A 39 -4.99 4.28 -15.37
N ALA A 40 -5.26 5.37 -14.67
CA ALA A 40 -6.39 6.25 -14.99
C ALA A 40 -5.97 7.27 -16.06
N PRO A 41 -6.82 7.55 -17.07
CA PRO A 41 -6.55 8.60 -18.03
C PRO A 41 -6.60 9.97 -17.35
N ALA A 42 -5.79 10.92 -17.83
CA ALA A 42 -5.78 12.30 -17.34
C ALA A 42 -6.86 13.12 -18.09
N ASP A 43 -8.12 12.90 -17.76
CA ASP A 43 -9.26 13.61 -18.35
C ASP A 43 -10.13 14.30 -17.28
N TRP A 44 -11.13 15.07 -17.72
CA TRP A 44 -12.02 15.80 -16.83
C TRP A 44 -12.91 14.87 -15.97
N GLU A 45 -13.31 13.72 -16.52
CA GLU A 45 -14.11 12.73 -15.78
C GLU A 45 -13.33 12.11 -14.63
N THR A 46 -12.03 11.90 -14.83
CA THR A 46 -11.11 11.43 -13.80
C THR A 46 -11.01 12.42 -12.65
N ARG A 47 -10.89 13.73 -12.96
CA ARG A 47 -10.86 14.79 -11.92
C ARG A 47 -12.16 14.86 -11.14
N GLU A 48 -13.30 14.80 -11.83
CA GLU A 48 -14.61 14.83 -11.17
C GLU A 48 -14.81 13.60 -10.26
N ARG A 49 -14.41 12.40 -10.71
CA ARG A 49 -14.45 11.18 -9.89
C ARG A 49 -13.53 11.28 -8.68
N ALA A 50 -12.32 11.81 -8.82
CA ALA A 50 -11.40 12.03 -7.72
C ALA A 50 -11.97 13.03 -6.69
N ALA A 51 -12.58 14.12 -7.12
CA ALA A 51 -13.23 15.09 -6.26
C ALA A 51 -14.42 14.47 -5.48
N ARG A 52 -15.24 13.65 -6.14
CA ARG A 52 -16.33 12.92 -5.48
C ARG A 52 -15.81 11.96 -4.43
N LEU A 53 -14.72 11.23 -4.71
CA LEU A 53 -14.12 10.34 -3.71
C LEU A 53 -13.60 11.11 -2.51
N LEU A 54 -12.94 12.26 -2.72
CA LEU A 54 -12.46 13.10 -1.62
C LEU A 54 -13.63 13.59 -0.74
N THR A 55 -14.75 13.98 -1.34
CA THR A 55 -15.96 14.33 -0.59
C THR A 55 -16.45 13.16 0.25
N ARG A 56 -16.59 11.96 -0.33
CA ARG A 56 -17.02 10.74 0.38
C ARG A 56 -16.08 10.36 1.51
N LEU A 57 -14.75 10.52 1.35
CA LEU A 57 -13.79 10.28 2.41
C LEU A 57 -13.97 11.27 3.57
N ASN A 58 -14.24 12.55 3.27
CA ASN A 58 -14.55 13.56 4.28
C ASN A 58 -15.89 13.28 4.97
N ASP A 59 -16.91 12.87 4.21
CA ASP A 59 -18.21 12.47 4.77
C ASP A 59 -18.04 11.26 5.70
N LEU A 60 -17.31 10.23 5.29
CA LEU A 60 -17.00 9.07 6.15
C LEU A 60 -16.30 9.50 7.45
N LYS A 61 -15.31 10.40 7.36
CA LYS A 61 -14.63 10.94 8.54
C LYS A 61 -15.59 11.68 9.48
N ASN A 62 -16.54 12.43 8.94
CA ASN A 62 -17.57 13.11 9.72
C ASN A 62 -18.57 12.13 10.31
N ASP A 63 -18.98 11.11 9.52
CA ASP A 63 -19.91 10.07 9.95
C ASP A 63 -19.37 9.26 11.14
N VAL A 64 -18.11 8.91 11.12
CA VAL A 64 -17.40 8.27 12.25
C VAL A 64 -17.58 9.06 13.56
N ARG A 65 -17.66 10.40 13.48
CA ARG A 65 -17.79 11.28 14.66
C ARG A 65 -19.23 11.61 15.05
N SER A 66 -20.16 11.53 14.10
CA SER A 66 -21.52 12.05 14.26
C SER A 66 -22.62 11.01 14.15
N LYS A 67 -22.35 9.82 13.62
CA LYS A 67 -23.33 8.74 13.44
C LYS A 67 -23.02 7.53 14.31
N ALA A 68 -24.06 6.90 14.84
CA ALA A 68 -23.93 5.66 15.61
C ALA A 68 -23.41 4.49 14.77
N GLU A 69 -23.80 4.44 13.50
CA GLU A 69 -23.31 3.47 12.51
C GLU A 69 -22.81 4.23 11.29
N TRP A 70 -21.68 3.80 10.76
CA TRP A 70 -21.03 4.41 9.61
C TRP A 70 -20.36 3.36 8.75
N GLY A 71 -20.17 3.68 7.49
CA GLY A 71 -19.44 2.82 6.55
C GLY A 71 -19.49 3.35 5.13
N ASP A 72 -18.53 2.90 4.33
CA ASP A 72 -18.50 3.16 2.89
C ASP A 72 -17.76 2.04 2.16
N THR A 73 -17.99 1.96 0.84
CA THR A 73 -17.33 1.01 -0.06
C THR A 73 -16.73 1.76 -1.22
N PHE A 74 -15.42 1.64 -1.38
CA PHE A 74 -14.64 2.30 -2.42
C PHE A 74 -14.23 1.28 -3.49
N THR A 75 -14.49 1.59 -4.75
CA THR A 75 -14.00 0.77 -5.86
C THR A 75 -12.52 1.03 -6.12
N VAL A 76 -11.82 0.01 -6.60
CA VAL A 76 -10.42 0.13 -7.05
C VAL A 76 -10.26 1.22 -8.12
N ALA A 77 -11.25 1.34 -9.02
CA ALA A 77 -11.25 2.37 -10.06
C ALA A 77 -11.32 3.80 -9.47
N GLU A 78 -12.17 4.03 -8.46
CA GLU A 78 -12.26 5.33 -7.75
C GLU A 78 -10.94 5.65 -7.04
N LEU A 79 -10.36 4.67 -6.33
CA LEU A 79 -9.08 4.85 -5.63
C LEU A 79 -7.94 5.19 -6.59
N ASN A 80 -7.83 4.48 -7.72
CA ASN A 80 -6.80 4.76 -8.72
C ASN A 80 -6.98 6.12 -9.39
N THR A 81 -8.22 6.54 -9.61
CA THR A 81 -8.56 7.89 -10.10
C THR A 81 -8.10 8.96 -9.11
N PHE A 82 -8.41 8.77 -7.84
CA PHE A 82 -7.98 9.67 -6.76
C PHE A 82 -6.45 9.76 -6.65
N PHE A 83 -5.76 8.63 -6.72
CA PHE A 83 -4.30 8.59 -6.67
C PHE A 83 -3.68 9.29 -7.89
N ALA A 84 -4.25 9.10 -9.08
CA ALA A 84 -3.77 9.74 -10.28
C ALA A 84 -3.83 11.27 -10.20
N GLU A 85 -4.90 11.84 -9.64
CA GLU A 85 -5.06 13.29 -9.51
C GLU A 85 -4.31 13.89 -8.31
N ASN A 86 -4.31 13.20 -7.15
CA ASN A 86 -3.88 13.83 -5.90
C ASN A 86 -2.49 13.37 -5.43
N MET A 87 -1.95 12.25 -5.95
CA MET A 87 -0.70 11.67 -5.48
C MET A 87 0.32 11.42 -6.59
N SER A 88 0.02 11.76 -7.84
CA SER A 88 0.97 11.61 -8.96
C SER A 88 2.01 12.72 -8.99
N CYS A 89 1.69 13.91 -8.49
CA CYS A 89 2.59 15.03 -8.34
C CYS A 89 3.18 15.08 -6.93
N ARG A 90 4.36 15.70 -6.79
CA ARG A 90 5.02 15.90 -5.48
C ARG A 90 4.37 16.97 -4.61
N ASP A 91 3.27 17.55 -5.06
CA ASP A 91 2.52 18.58 -4.34
C ASP A 91 1.32 17.97 -3.59
N GLY A 92 0.83 18.63 -2.58
CA GLY A 92 -0.35 18.20 -1.81
C GLY A 92 -0.14 16.84 -1.13
N LEU A 93 -1.07 15.89 -1.35
CA LEU A 93 -1.00 14.55 -0.75
C LEU A 93 0.18 13.72 -1.29
N GLY A 94 0.67 13.98 -2.49
CA GLY A 94 1.87 13.35 -3.03
C GLY A 94 3.15 13.68 -2.26
N ALA A 95 3.20 14.82 -1.56
CA ALA A 95 4.30 15.21 -0.69
C ALA A 95 4.46 14.30 0.55
N THR A 96 3.42 13.53 0.90
CA THR A 96 3.48 12.57 2.02
C THR A 96 4.21 11.28 1.67
N LEU A 97 4.42 11.01 0.37
CA LEU A 97 5.17 9.84 -0.09
C LEU A 97 6.69 10.05 0.06
N PRO A 98 7.46 9.00 0.32
CA PRO A 98 8.92 9.06 0.25
C PRO A 98 9.40 9.64 -1.09
N HIS A 99 10.49 10.42 -1.06
CA HIS A 99 10.96 11.26 -2.18
C HIS A 99 11.10 10.58 -3.54
N ASN A 100 11.31 9.27 -3.57
CA ASN A 100 11.50 8.51 -4.81
C ASN A 100 10.27 7.69 -5.23
N LEU A 101 9.17 7.74 -4.45
CA LEU A 101 7.93 7.04 -4.75
C LEU A 101 6.89 8.03 -5.29
N HIS A 102 6.24 7.66 -6.38
CA HIS A 102 5.16 8.44 -6.99
C HIS A 102 4.18 7.55 -7.74
N ALA A 103 3.09 8.13 -8.24
CA ALA A 103 2.05 7.46 -9.01
C ALA A 103 1.57 6.15 -8.36
N PRO A 104 1.05 6.17 -7.11
CA PRO A 104 0.49 4.99 -6.48
C PRO A 104 -0.66 4.41 -7.29
N ARG A 105 -0.74 3.08 -7.31
CA ARG A 105 -1.85 2.33 -7.92
C ARG A 105 -2.19 1.13 -7.06
N VAL A 106 -3.48 0.82 -7.01
CA VAL A 106 -4.00 -0.31 -6.24
C VAL A 106 -4.74 -1.28 -7.15
N ALA A 107 -4.69 -2.55 -6.80
CA ALA A 107 -5.55 -3.60 -7.36
C ALA A 107 -6.00 -4.52 -6.24
N VAL A 108 -7.20 -5.08 -6.37
CA VAL A 108 -7.76 -6.08 -5.45
C VAL A 108 -8.11 -7.31 -6.26
N ASP A 109 -7.58 -8.45 -5.85
CA ASP A 109 -7.78 -9.75 -6.47
C ASP A 109 -8.09 -10.78 -5.38
N GLY A 110 -9.37 -11.19 -5.29
CA GLY A 110 -9.86 -11.93 -4.13
C GLY A 110 -9.70 -11.13 -2.84
N ASP A 111 -9.01 -11.70 -1.86
CA ASP A 111 -8.66 -11.09 -0.56
C ASP A 111 -7.29 -10.39 -0.57
N ARG A 112 -6.65 -10.29 -1.74
CA ARG A 112 -5.32 -9.71 -1.92
C ARG A 112 -5.40 -8.28 -2.42
N VAL A 113 -4.68 -7.40 -1.75
CA VAL A 113 -4.52 -5.99 -2.14
C VAL A 113 -3.10 -5.81 -2.63
N ARG A 114 -2.94 -5.39 -3.89
CA ARG A 114 -1.64 -5.02 -4.46
C ARG A 114 -1.53 -3.51 -4.51
N ILE A 115 -0.47 -2.97 -3.95
CA ILE A 115 -0.17 -1.55 -4.00
C ILE A 115 1.17 -1.39 -4.70
N GLY A 116 1.20 -0.62 -5.78
CA GLY A 116 2.41 -0.35 -6.54
C GLY A 116 2.71 1.14 -6.61
N PHE A 117 3.99 1.47 -6.62
CA PHE A 117 4.51 2.82 -6.75
C PHE A 117 5.58 2.85 -7.83
N ARG A 118 5.63 3.90 -8.62
CA ARG A 118 6.80 4.14 -9.47
C ARG A 118 7.94 4.68 -8.60
N TYR A 119 9.10 4.03 -8.70
CA TYR A 119 10.33 4.41 -8.02
C TYR A 119 11.34 4.97 -9.03
N GLY A 120 11.88 6.14 -8.75
CA GLY A 120 12.86 6.79 -9.63
C GLY A 120 12.25 7.39 -10.90
N GLU A 121 13.11 7.90 -11.76
CA GLU A 121 12.74 8.60 -13.00
C GLU A 121 13.53 8.10 -14.21
N GLY A 122 12.98 8.34 -15.42
CA GLY A 122 13.63 8.06 -16.69
C GLY A 122 13.98 6.59 -16.90
N PHE A 123 15.22 6.34 -17.40
CA PHE A 123 15.68 4.99 -17.74
C PHE A 123 15.74 4.03 -16.55
N TRP A 124 15.97 4.54 -15.33
CA TRP A 124 16.12 3.76 -14.10
C TRP A 124 14.80 3.60 -13.32
N ALA A 125 13.69 4.11 -13.88
CA ALA A 125 12.40 3.95 -13.23
C ALA A 125 11.98 2.47 -13.18
N SER A 126 11.43 2.07 -12.05
CA SER A 126 10.86 0.75 -11.80
C SER A 126 9.55 0.87 -11.04
N VAL A 127 8.73 -0.16 -11.04
CA VAL A 127 7.56 -0.25 -10.17
C VAL A 127 7.90 -1.13 -8.98
N VAL A 128 7.92 -0.54 -7.79
CA VAL A 128 8.00 -1.28 -6.52
C VAL A 128 6.57 -1.55 -6.07
N TRP A 129 6.25 -2.79 -5.71
CA TRP A 129 4.91 -3.15 -5.31
C TRP A 129 4.91 -4.21 -4.21
N VAL A 130 3.85 -4.17 -3.42
CA VAL A 130 3.60 -5.09 -2.32
C VAL A 130 2.24 -5.75 -2.51
N GLU A 131 2.14 -7.04 -2.18
CA GLU A 131 0.87 -7.75 -2.05
C GLU A 131 0.58 -7.98 -0.57
N LEU A 132 -0.59 -7.55 -0.16
CA LEU A 132 -1.05 -7.59 1.21
C LEU A 132 -2.34 -8.41 1.32
N ARG A 133 -2.54 -9.02 2.49
CA ARG A 133 -3.83 -9.48 2.95
C ARG A 133 -4.18 -8.74 4.23
N VAL A 134 -5.40 -8.23 4.32
CA VAL A 134 -5.84 -7.40 5.46
C VAL A 134 -7.11 -8.01 6.05
N TRP A 135 -7.15 -8.15 7.38
CA TRP A 135 -8.36 -8.59 8.09
C TRP A 135 -8.41 -8.00 9.49
N LEU A 136 -9.61 -7.92 10.06
CA LEU A 136 -9.80 -7.59 11.47
C LEU A 136 -9.50 -8.82 12.32
N VAL A 137 -8.77 -8.63 13.40
CA VAL A 137 -8.48 -9.70 14.36
C VAL A 137 -9.75 -9.99 15.15
N LYS A 138 -10.17 -11.26 15.14
CA LYS A 138 -11.37 -11.69 15.84
C LYS A 138 -11.23 -11.48 17.35
N ASP A 139 -12.30 -11.02 17.99
CA ASP A 139 -12.39 -10.78 19.42
C ASP A 139 -11.49 -9.63 19.95
N GLU A 140 -10.83 -8.88 19.04
CA GLU A 140 -10.04 -7.69 19.38
C GLU A 140 -10.68 -6.42 18.78
N VAL A 141 -10.80 -5.38 19.60
CA VAL A 141 -11.39 -4.11 19.17
C VAL A 141 -10.35 -3.30 18.39
N ASN A 142 -10.72 -2.89 17.17
CA ASN A 142 -9.91 -2.01 16.33
C ASN A 142 -8.50 -2.54 16.03
N LEU A 143 -8.30 -3.84 16.04
CA LEU A 143 -7.06 -4.47 15.70
C LEU A 143 -7.15 -5.09 14.29
N ALA A 144 -6.38 -4.58 13.35
CA ALA A 144 -6.23 -5.20 12.05
C ALA A 144 -4.88 -5.89 11.92
N ALA A 145 -4.90 -7.01 11.25
CA ALA A 145 -3.72 -7.72 10.80
C ALA A 145 -3.49 -7.42 9.31
N VAL A 146 -2.24 -7.13 8.97
CA VAL A 146 -1.77 -6.90 7.60
C VAL A 146 -0.62 -7.85 7.32
N GLU A 147 -0.85 -8.86 6.52
CA GLU A 147 0.16 -9.81 6.06
C GLU A 147 0.82 -9.30 4.79
N VAL A 148 2.15 -9.26 4.78
CA VAL A 148 2.93 -8.99 3.58
C VAL A 148 3.18 -10.30 2.86
N CYS A 149 2.43 -10.55 1.78
CA CYS A 149 2.48 -11.80 1.03
C CYS A 149 3.60 -11.81 -0.01
N ASP A 150 3.87 -10.66 -0.65
CA ASP A 150 4.91 -10.53 -1.66
C ASP A 150 5.41 -9.08 -1.72
N LEU A 151 6.68 -8.89 -2.08
CA LEU A 151 7.31 -7.58 -2.28
C LEU A 151 8.29 -7.66 -3.43
N ARG A 152 8.12 -6.81 -4.43
CA ARG A 152 8.95 -6.84 -5.65
C ARG A 152 9.27 -5.45 -6.20
N ALA A 153 10.38 -5.40 -6.96
CA ALA A 153 10.68 -4.33 -7.91
C ALA A 153 10.52 -4.90 -9.33
N GLY A 154 9.51 -4.43 -10.06
CA GLY A 154 9.06 -5.08 -11.28
C GLY A 154 8.66 -6.53 -11.01
N ARG A 155 9.46 -7.48 -11.54
CA ARG A 155 9.33 -8.92 -11.25
C ARG A 155 10.41 -9.45 -10.30
N PHE A 156 11.36 -8.61 -9.88
CA PHE A 156 12.45 -9.02 -9.01
C PHE A 156 12.00 -9.01 -7.55
N PRO A 157 12.14 -10.12 -6.80
CA PRO A 157 11.75 -10.16 -5.40
C PRO A 157 12.69 -9.30 -4.55
N LEU A 158 12.13 -8.57 -3.60
CA LEU A 158 12.85 -7.76 -2.62
C LEU A 158 12.78 -8.39 -1.23
N GLY A 159 13.80 -8.13 -0.41
CA GLY A 159 13.77 -8.47 0.99
C GLY A 159 12.73 -7.63 1.73
N THR A 160 11.90 -8.27 2.55
CA THR A 160 10.78 -7.61 3.26
C THR A 160 11.24 -6.70 4.39
N GLN A 161 12.43 -6.92 4.98
CA GLN A 161 12.88 -6.20 6.18
C GLN A 161 12.87 -4.68 6.02
N THR A 162 13.37 -4.16 4.91
CA THR A 162 13.43 -2.71 4.65
C THR A 162 12.04 -2.07 4.64
N ILE A 163 11.03 -2.77 4.10
CA ILE A 163 9.67 -2.23 4.06
C ILE A 163 9.01 -2.31 5.44
N LEU A 164 9.30 -3.36 6.22
CA LEU A 164 8.79 -3.49 7.58
C LEU A 164 9.29 -2.34 8.47
N ASP A 165 10.57 -2.00 8.34
CA ASP A 165 11.18 -0.89 9.08
C ASP A 165 10.54 0.45 8.67
N ALA A 166 10.34 0.68 7.36
CA ALA A 166 9.70 1.89 6.85
C ALA A 166 8.24 2.02 7.28
N VAL A 167 7.48 0.92 7.27
CA VAL A 167 6.08 0.89 7.73
C VAL A 167 6.01 1.15 9.23
N ALA A 168 6.89 0.54 10.03
CA ALA A 168 6.93 0.76 11.47
C ALA A 168 7.30 2.22 11.81
N GLU A 169 8.16 2.86 11.03
CA GLU A 169 8.50 4.27 11.21
C GLU A 169 7.34 5.19 10.82
N ALA A 170 6.69 4.95 9.70
CA ALA A 170 5.51 5.70 9.28
C ALA A 170 4.36 5.59 10.28
N ALA A 171 4.08 4.38 10.76
CA ALA A 171 3.05 4.13 11.77
C ALA A 171 3.31 4.89 13.08
N ARG A 172 4.58 4.92 13.54
CA ARG A 172 4.97 5.73 14.70
C ARG A 172 4.72 7.21 14.50
N GLY A 173 4.97 7.73 13.29
CA GLY A 173 4.68 9.13 12.94
C GLY A 173 3.19 9.48 13.05
N TRP A 174 2.31 8.50 12.93
CA TRP A 174 0.86 8.66 13.05
C TRP A 174 0.31 8.17 14.40
N ASN A 175 1.19 7.88 15.36
CA ASN A 175 0.85 7.34 16.69
C ASN A 175 0.07 6.01 16.60
N ILE A 176 0.38 5.18 15.61
CA ILE A 176 -0.18 3.83 15.44
C ILE A 176 0.84 2.83 15.97
N GLU A 177 0.43 2.04 16.97
CA GLU A 177 1.25 0.94 17.47
C GLU A 177 1.23 -0.22 16.48
N VAL A 178 2.41 -0.72 16.11
CA VAL A 178 2.57 -1.88 15.23
C VAL A 178 3.40 -2.95 15.91
N THR A 179 2.82 -4.14 16.03
CA THR A 179 3.52 -5.35 16.51
C THR A 179 3.69 -6.32 15.35
N TRP A 180 4.90 -6.81 15.13
CA TRP A 180 5.19 -7.75 14.05
C TRP A 180 5.31 -9.18 14.56
N TYR A 181 4.70 -10.11 13.83
CA TYR A 181 4.92 -11.55 14.00
C TYR A 181 5.05 -12.24 12.62
N ARG A 182 5.27 -13.56 12.60
CA ARG A 182 5.33 -14.34 11.35
C ARG A 182 4.20 -15.36 11.32
N ASN A 183 3.54 -15.44 10.16
CA ASN A 183 2.56 -16.46 9.85
C ASN A 183 3.01 -17.18 8.58
N GLU A 184 3.26 -18.49 8.65
CA GLU A 184 3.72 -19.32 7.52
C GLU A 184 4.94 -18.73 6.77
N GLY A 185 5.82 -18.03 7.49
CA GLY A 185 7.00 -17.37 6.92
C GLY A 185 6.78 -15.92 6.51
N ASN A 186 5.55 -15.49 6.29
CA ASN A 186 5.20 -14.12 5.94
C ASN A 186 5.19 -13.21 7.19
N PRO A 187 5.69 -11.98 7.09
CA PRO A 187 5.53 -11.01 8.16
C PRO A 187 4.09 -10.50 8.23
N VAL A 188 3.56 -10.44 9.45
CA VAL A 188 2.23 -9.90 9.75
C VAL A 188 2.36 -8.78 10.77
N GLY A 189 1.92 -7.58 10.39
CA GLY A 189 1.80 -6.43 11.26
C GLY A 189 0.42 -6.36 11.90
N LEU A 190 0.38 -6.17 13.20
CA LEU A 190 -0.85 -5.85 13.95
C LEU A 190 -0.92 -4.34 14.14
N PHE A 191 -1.98 -3.73 13.65
CA PHE A 191 -2.23 -2.30 13.69
C PHE A 191 -3.47 -2.02 14.54
N ARG A 192 -3.31 -1.23 15.62
CA ARG A 192 -4.43 -0.79 16.44
C ARG A 192 -4.86 0.61 16.00
N PHE A 193 -6.10 0.73 15.51
CA PHE A 193 -6.66 2.02 15.09
C PHE A 193 -7.53 2.61 16.19
N PHE A 194 -7.82 3.91 16.05
CA PHE A 194 -8.73 4.63 16.95
C PHE A 194 -8.37 4.39 18.41
N ALA A 195 -7.07 4.52 18.75
CA ALA A 195 -6.69 4.67 20.15
C ALA A 195 -7.48 5.88 20.71
N ASP A 196 -8.11 5.70 21.86
CA ASP A 196 -8.97 6.70 22.50
C ASP A 196 -8.32 8.09 22.49
N GLN A 197 -8.76 8.94 21.57
CA GLN A 197 -8.35 10.35 21.56
C GLN A 197 -9.31 11.14 22.46
N PRO A 198 -8.79 12.01 23.32
CA PRO A 198 -9.64 12.87 24.14
C PRO A 198 -10.57 13.70 23.26
N GLY A 199 -11.89 13.56 23.46
CA GLY A 199 -12.92 14.29 22.72
C GLY A 199 -13.55 13.56 21.53
N ASP A 200 -12.97 12.47 21.04
CA ASP A 200 -13.61 11.63 20.02
C ASP A 200 -14.49 10.54 20.69
N PRO A 201 -15.64 10.17 20.08
CA PRO A 201 -16.47 9.10 20.61
C PRO A 201 -15.75 7.75 20.49
N PRO A 202 -15.93 6.82 21.44
CA PRO A 202 -15.42 5.46 21.30
C PRO A 202 -15.93 4.82 20.01
N THR A 203 -15.02 4.47 19.13
CA THR A 203 -15.30 4.01 17.78
C THR A 203 -14.82 2.57 17.61
N GLN A 204 -15.63 1.73 16.97
CA GLN A 204 -15.29 0.34 16.65
C GLN A 204 -15.46 0.07 15.15
N VAL A 205 -14.39 -0.38 14.50
CA VAL A 205 -14.46 -0.93 13.14
C VAL A 205 -15.04 -2.35 13.23
N LEU A 206 -16.07 -2.62 12.45
CA LEU A 206 -16.75 -3.92 12.39
C LEU A 206 -16.45 -4.66 11.09
N THR A 207 -16.18 -3.91 10.03
CA THR A 207 -15.88 -4.46 8.70
C THR A 207 -14.65 -3.75 8.14
N LEU A 208 -13.70 -4.54 7.68
CA LEU A 208 -12.58 -4.11 6.85
C LEU A 208 -12.30 -5.24 5.88
N GLU A 209 -12.75 -5.08 4.65
CA GLU A 209 -12.73 -6.15 3.64
C GLU A 209 -12.24 -5.60 2.30
N ALA A 210 -11.39 -6.37 1.66
CA ALA A 210 -10.99 -6.16 0.28
C ALA A 210 -11.48 -7.35 -0.55
N ALA A 211 -12.44 -7.13 -1.44
CA ALA A 211 -13.00 -8.16 -2.30
C ALA A 211 -13.65 -7.56 -3.55
N ASN A 212 -13.69 -8.32 -4.66
CA ASN A 212 -14.42 -7.93 -5.87
C ASN A 212 -14.08 -6.51 -6.38
N GLU A 213 -12.80 -6.17 -6.42
CA GLU A 213 -12.29 -4.84 -6.82
C GLU A 213 -12.84 -3.68 -5.96
N LYS A 214 -13.15 -3.95 -4.71
CA LYS A 214 -13.66 -2.99 -3.74
C LYS A 214 -12.95 -3.13 -2.40
N ILE A 215 -12.92 -2.02 -1.66
CA ILE A 215 -12.51 -1.97 -0.26
C ILE A 215 -13.70 -1.42 0.52
N THR A 216 -14.18 -2.19 1.48
CA THR A 216 -15.30 -1.82 2.36
C THR A 216 -14.77 -1.59 3.77
N ILE A 217 -15.18 -0.47 4.37
CA ILE A 217 -14.96 -0.17 5.78
C ILE A 217 -16.29 0.20 6.41
N ALA A 218 -16.61 -0.37 7.57
CA ALA A 218 -17.80 0.00 8.33
C ALA A 218 -17.57 -0.20 9.83
N GLY A 219 -18.33 0.52 10.63
CA GLY A 219 -18.20 0.45 12.08
C GLY A 219 -19.34 1.14 12.80
N ARG A 220 -19.12 1.30 14.10
CA ARG A 220 -20.06 2.00 15.00
C ARG A 220 -19.31 2.94 15.93
N SER A 221 -19.96 4.01 16.33
CA SER A 221 -19.44 4.97 17.31
C SER A 221 -20.42 5.14 18.46
N ASN A 222 -19.93 5.11 19.69
CA ASN A 222 -20.75 5.39 20.87
C ASN A 222 -20.76 6.91 21.12
N LEU A 223 -21.82 7.59 20.69
CA LEU A 223 -21.98 9.03 20.78
C LEU A 223 -22.28 9.54 22.19
N ASN A 224 -22.71 8.63 23.10
CA ASN A 224 -22.98 8.93 24.50
C ASN A 224 -22.18 7.98 25.42
N PRO A 225 -20.85 8.07 25.44
CA PRO A 225 -20.06 7.24 26.33
C PRO A 225 -20.37 7.62 27.80
N PRO A 226 -20.36 6.64 28.74
CA PRO A 226 -20.44 6.96 30.15
C PRO A 226 -19.28 7.88 30.55
N PRO A 227 -19.47 8.78 31.54
CA PRO A 227 -18.38 9.64 32.02
C PRO A 227 -17.19 8.76 32.43
N ARG A 228 -15.98 9.17 32.01
CA ARG A 228 -14.76 8.46 32.41
C ARG A 228 -14.58 8.55 33.91
N PRO A 229 -14.22 7.46 34.59
CA PRO A 229 -13.81 7.58 35.99
C PRO A 229 -12.55 8.46 36.05
N GLU A 230 -12.56 9.44 36.96
CA GLU A 230 -11.42 10.32 37.28
C GLU A 230 -10.24 9.54 37.86
#